data_b859e3e740e8db7b3e41e7d90c5a311d
#
_entry.id   b859e3e740e8db7b3e41e7d90c5a311d
#
_cell.length_a   1.000
_cell.length_b   1.000
_cell.length_c   1.000
_cell.angle_alpha   90.00
_cell.angle_beta   90.00
_cell.angle_gamma   90.00
#
_symmetry.space_group_name_H-M   'P 1'
#
loop_
_entity.id
_entity.type
_entity.pdbx_description
1 polymer ?
#
loop_
_entity_poly.entity_id
_entity_poly.type
_entity_poly.pdbx_seq_one_letter_code
_entity_poly.pdbx_strand_id
1 'polypeptide(L)'
;MSIVLSTASVPAGERLDYWYEVISQTYGQLRSARLDLSTPTKAPYQATLTASPLGSALVSTTEAAPLRIRQTAPGAAGADTDYVSVSLQVRGEMVIDRNGGRTVFRPGTLAFFDTTCPFATEVTASFRSHVFQIPRWMVGFSEADLRLLSAAPIEADTETAALVISFLSRLADRAADHPPHVGDLLARNAADLITTLAAERLERDVPDTGTDAAGTALLLRVKAFIERNLADPDLSPQTIAAAHHMSLRHLHRLFEKQGTTVSRWIRHNRLEACRRELGRPGRNAPTVTSVAHRFGFTSPTHFSRTFRAAYGMSPREWRSTRELRGVRQESRHR
;
A
#
# COMPACT_ATOMS: atom_id res chain seq x y z
N MET A 1 -13.47 -2.28 13.71
CA MET A 1 -13.96 -3.64 14.03
C MET A 1 -13.24 -4.61 13.12
N SER A 2 -12.62 -5.65 13.68
CA SER A 2 -11.89 -6.65 12.88
C SER A 2 -12.88 -7.65 12.26
N ILE A 3 -12.52 -8.14 11.07
CA ILE A 3 -13.29 -9.16 10.35
C ILE A 3 -12.47 -10.45 10.37
N VAL A 4 -13.09 -11.57 10.74
CA VAL A 4 -12.47 -12.89 10.72
C VAL A 4 -13.14 -13.72 9.62
N LEU A 5 -12.37 -14.20 8.68
CA LEU A 5 -12.81 -15.05 7.57
C LEU A 5 -12.11 -16.41 7.70
N SER A 6 -12.87 -17.49 7.81
CA SER A 6 -12.33 -18.83 8.05
C SER A 6 -12.97 -19.85 7.11
N THR A 7 -12.15 -20.70 6.55
CA THR A 7 -12.62 -21.85 5.74
C THR A 7 -13.37 -22.90 6.55
N ALA A 8 -13.27 -22.87 7.88
CA ALA A 8 -13.99 -23.77 8.76
C ALA A 8 -15.53 -23.58 8.69
N SER A 9 -16.00 -22.38 8.28
CA SER A 9 -17.41 -22.03 8.13
C SER A 9 -18.05 -22.56 6.84
N VAL A 10 -17.26 -23.19 5.94
CA VAL A 10 -17.72 -23.64 4.62
C VAL A 10 -17.52 -25.16 4.45
N PRO A 11 -18.37 -25.83 3.63
CA PRO A 11 -18.21 -27.24 3.33
C PRO A 11 -16.81 -27.56 2.77
N ALA A 12 -16.30 -28.75 3.09
CA ALA A 12 -14.93 -29.15 2.77
C ALA A 12 -14.55 -28.99 1.29
N GLY A 13 -15.47 -29.31 0.37
CA GLY A 13 -15.24 -29.20 -1.07
C GLY A 13 -15.19 -27.77 -1.63
N GLU A 14 -15.73 -26.79 -0.90
CA GLU A 14 -15.84 -25.40 -1.34
C GLU A 14 -14.77 -24.51 -0.72
N ARG A 15 -13.94 -25.03 0.19
CA ARG A 15 -13.00 -24.24 0.99
C ARG A 15 -11.93 -23.53 0.17
N LEU A 16 -11.47 -24.15 -0.91
CA LEU A 16 -10.43 -23.56 -1.74
C LEU A 16 -10.98 -22.40 -2.58
N ASP A 17 -12.19 -22.57 -3.14
CA ASP A 17 -12.88 -21.52 -3.90
C ASP A 17 -13.25 -20.35 -3.00
N TYR A 18 -13.77 -20.63 -1.80
CA TYR A 18 -14.03 -19.61 -0.79
C TYR A 18 -12.74 -18.85 -0.42
N TRP A 19 -11.63 -19.56 -0.24
CA TRP A 19 -10.35 -18.92 0.07
C TRP A 19 -9.85 -18.04 -1.07
N TYR A 20 -10.05 -18.45 -2.32
CA TYR A 20 -9.77 -17.61 -3.48
C TYR A 20 -10.53 -16.28 -3.40
N GLU A 21 -11.81 -16.31 -3.08
CA GLU A 21 -12.62 -15.10 -2.92
C GLU A 21 -12.12 -14.23 -1.75
N VAL A 22 -11.79 -14.83 -0.61
CA VAL A 22 -11.27 -14.15 0.57
C VAL A 22 -10.00 -13.36 0.23
N ILE A 23 -9.00 -13.98 -0.40
CA ILE A 23 -7.75 -13.31 -0.75
C ILE A 23 -7.96 -12.26 -1.84
N SER A 24 -8.80 -12.54 -2.84
CA SER A 24 -9.09 -11.61 -3.94
C SER A 24 -9.84 -10.36 -3.46
N GLN A 25 -10.73 -10.49 -2.49
CA GLN A 25 -11.46 -9.37 -1.92
C GLN A 25 -10.62 -8.56 -0.92
N THR A 26 -9.83 -9.25 -0.09
CA THR A 26 -8.99 -8.61 0.93
C THR A 26 -7.83 -7.85 0.29
N TYR A 27 -7.19 -8.46 -0.71
CA TYR A 27 -6.09 -7.83 -1.43
C TYR A 27 -6.60 -7.33 -2.78
N GLY A 28 -7.16 -6.11 -2.79
CA GLY A 28 -7.81 -5.51 -3.96
C GLY A 28 -6.95 -5.52 -5.22
N GLN A 29 -5.63 -5.51 -5.07
CA GLN A 29 -4.64 -5.66 -6.15
C GLN A 29 -4.79 -7.01 -6.88
N LEU A 30 -5.31 -8.05 -6.23
CA LEU A 30 -5.52 -9.37 -6.80
C LEU A 30 -6.92 -9.55 -7.41
N ARG A 31 -7.83 -8.59 -7.20
CA ARG A 31 -9.23 -8.68 -7.65
C ARG A 31 -9.38 -8.84 -9.16
N SER A 32 -8.48 -8.22 -9.91
CA SER A 32 -8.46 -8.30 -11.38
C SER A 32 -7.46 -9.33 -11.92
N ALA A 33 -6.63 -9.92 -11.05
CA ALA A 33 -5.70 -10.96 -11.40
C ALA A 33 -6.40 -12.32 -11.48
N ARG A 34 -5.98 -13.14 -12.43
CA ARG A 34 -6.43 -14.55 -12.45
C ARG A 34 -5.44 -15.37 -11.63
N LEU A 35 -5.93 -15.93 -10.54
CA LEU A 35 -5.16 -16.81 -9.66
C LEU A 35 -5.63 -18.25 -9.82
N ASP A 36 -4.68 -19.18 -9.83
CA ASP A 36 -4.91 -20.61 -9.76
C ASP A 36 -4.38 -21.10 -8.41
N LEU A 37 -5.26 -21.70 -7.60
CA LEU A 37 -4.96 -22.18 -6.25
C LEU A 37 -4.99 -23.70 -6.25
N SER A 38 -3.98 -24.32 -5.65
CA SER A 38 -3.94 -25.75 -5.44
C SER A 38 -3.30 -26.11 -4.09
N THR A 39 -3.72 -27.25 -3.54
CA THR A 39 -3.16 -27.74 -2.27
C THR A 39 -2.32 -29.00 -2.54
N PRO A 40 -1.20 -29.17 -1.84
CA PRO A 40 -0.36 -30.38 -1.98
C PRO A 40 -0.97 -31.61 -1.31
N THR A 41 -2.06 -31.45 -0.53
CA THR A 41 -2.72 -32.53 0.22
C THR A 41 -4.17 -32.69 -0.23
N LYS A 42 -4.72 -33.92 -0.03
CA LYS A 42 -6.14 -34.21 -0.25
C LYS A 42 -7.04 -33.79 0.92
N ALA A 43 -6.46 -33.32 2.03
CA ALA A 43 -7.23 -32.86 3.17
C ALA A 43 -7.97 -31.56 2.83
N PRO A 44 -9.18 -31.33 3.39
CA PRO A 44 -9.89 -30.09 3.22
C PRO A 44 -9.02 -28.89 3.64
N TYR A 45 -8.96 -27.88 2.77
CA TYR A 45 -8.13 -26.71 3.02
C TYR A 45 -8.54 -25.97 4.29
N GLN A 46 -7.57 -25.58 5.10
CA GLN A 46 -7.78 -24.86 6.34
C GLN A 46 -7.01 -23.53 6.30
N ALA A 47 -7.73 -22.44 6.45
CA ALA A 47 -7.16 -21.13 6.52
C ALA A 47 -8.08 -20.18 7.29
N THR A 48 -7.45 -19.21 7.95
CA THR A 48 -8.12 -18.11 8.64
C THR A 48 -7.41 -16.81 8.30
N LEU A 49 -8.16 -15.77 7.97
CA LEU A 49 -7.69 -14.43 7.75
C LEU A 49 -8.42 -13.50 8.72
N THR A 50 -7.65 -12.76 9.51
CA THR A 50 -8.18 -11.68 10.36
C THR A 50 -7.75 -10.36 9.76
N ALA A 51 -8.70 -9.51 9.37
CA ALA A 51 -8.46 -8.19 8.83
C ALA A 51 -8.88 -7.11 9.84
N SER A 52 -7.96 -6.25 10.23
CA SER A 52 -8.13 -5.21 11.23
C SER A 52 -7.82 -3.84 10.62
N PRO A 53 -8.78 -2.92 10.56
CA PRO A 53 -8.49 -1.54 10.18
C PRO A 53 -7.54 -0.89 11.19
N LEU A 54 -6.50 -0.24 10.70
CA LEU A 54 -5.55 0.53 11.48
C LEU A 54 -5.48 1.94 10.87
N GLY A 55 -6.38 2.81 11.30
CA GLY A 55 -6.53 4.13 10.68
C GLY A 55 -6.83 4.03 9.18
N SER A 56 -5.97 4.65 8.36
CA SER A 56 -6.07 4.59 6.90
C SER A 56 -5.48 3.31 6.29
N ALA A 57 -4.73 2.53 7.07
CA ALA A 57 -4.15 1.26 6.65
C ALA A 57 -5.06 0.09 7.03
N LEU A 58 -4.83 -1.06 6.39
CA LEU A 58 -5.41 -2.34 6.77
C LEU A 58 -4.28 -3.30 7.15
N VAL A 59 -4.42 -3.95 8.29
CA VAL A 59 -3.52 -5.02 8.71
C VAL A 59 -4.28 -6.33 8.64
N SER A 60 -3.77 -7.31 7.94
CA SER A 60 -4.35 -8.65 7.92
C SER A 60 -3.34 -9.68 8.41
N THR A 61 -3.84 -10.64 9.20
CA THR A 61 -3.08 -11.81 9.63
C THR A 61 -3.69 -13.03 8.98
N THR A 62 -2.86 -13.77 8.25
CA THR A 62 -3.24 -15.04 7.62
C THR A 62 -2.57 -16.20 8.34
N GLU A 63 -3.36 -17.19 8.75
CA GLU A 63 -2.89 -18.51 9.18
C GLU A 63 -3.50 -19.55 8.24
N ALA A 64 -2.66 -20.35 7.57
CA ALA A 64 -3.15 -21.25 6.57
C ALA A 64 -2.31 -22.52 6.44
N ALA A 65 -2.96 -23.57 5.93
CA ALA A 65 -2.34 -24.84 5.52
C ALA A 65 -1.50 -24.64 4.25
N PRO A 66 -0.69 -25.64 3.87
CA PRO A 66 0.11 -25.60 2.64
C PRO A 66 -0.73 -25.26 1.41
N LEU A 67 -0.20 -24.36 0.57
CA LEU A 67 -0.91 -23.82 -0.60
C LEU A 67 0.08 -23.46 -1.70
N ARG A 68 -0.33 -23.66 -2.93
CA ARG A 68 0.32 -23.12 -4.12
C ARG A 68 -0.61 -22.11 -4.76
N ILE A 69 -0.09 -20.93 -5.07
CA ILE A 69 -0.80 -19.88 -5.81
C ILE A 69 0.00 -19.57 -7.06
N ARG A 70 -0.65 -19.56 -8.20
CA ARG A 70 -0.06 -19.10 -9.46
C ARG A 70 -0.91 -17.97 -10.04
N GLN A 71 -0.31 -16.84 -10.28
CA GLN A 71 -0.95 -15.78 -11.05
C GLN A 71 -0.76 -16.07 -12.53
N THR A 72 -1.85 -16.38 -13.22
CA THR A 72 -1.85 -16.76 -14.66
C THR A 72 -2.04 -15.56 -15.58
N ALA A 73 -2.61 -14.47 -15.08
CA ALA A 73 -2.70 -13.21 -15.79
C ALA A 73 -2.49 -12.07 -14.80
N PRO A 74 -1.72 -11.03 -15.19
CA PRO A 74 -1.56 -9.84 -14.37
C PRO A 74 -2.92 -9.17 -14.16
N GLY A 75 -3.07 -8.48 -13.04
CA GLY A 75 -4.21 -7.62 -12.81
C GLY A 75 -4.26 -6.49 -13.82
N ALA A 76 -5.45 -5.95 -14.10
CA ALA A 76 -5.58 -4.80 -14.98
C ALA A 76 -4.76 -3.62 -14.42
N ALA A 77 -3.88 -3.08 -15.25
CA ALA A 77 -3.11 -1.89 -14.90
C ALA A 77 -4.08 -0.75 -14.51
N GLY A 78 -3.93 -0.21 -13.31
CA GLY A 78 -4.79 0.86 -12.78
C GLY A 78 -5.98 0.42 -11.92
N ALA A 79 -6.27 -0.89 -11.79
CA ALA A 79 -7.25 -1.36 -10.82
C ALA A 79 -6.61 -1.47 -9.43
N ASP A 80 -7.02 -0.60 -8.52
CA ASP A 80 -6.73 -0.64 -7.07
C ASP A 80 -5.24 -0.52 -6.68
N THR A 81 -4.46 0.27 -7.42
CA THR A 81 -3.06 0.59 -7.08
C THR A 81 -2.92 1.60 -5.94
N ASP A 82 -4.00 1.90 -5.23
CA ASP A 82 -4.00 2.89 -4.15
C ASP A 82 -3.23 2.43 -2.89
N TYR A 83 -2.82 1.15 -2.83
CA TYR A 83 -2.11 0.57 -1.68
C TYR A 83 -0.77 -0.06 -2.07
N VAL A 84 0.17 0.00 -1.15
CA VAL A 84 1.38 -0.81 -1.12
C VAL A 84 1.16 -1.95 -0.14
N SER A 85 1.39 -3.18 -0.57
CA SER A 85 1.30 -4.36 0.30
C SER A 85 2.70 -4.77 0.77
N VAL A 86 2.85 -4.82 2.08
CA VAL A 86 4.08 -5.24 2.76
C VAL A 86 3.76 -6.46 3.62
N SER A 87 4.35 -7.59 3.31
CA SER A 87 4.15 -8.85 4.04
C SER A 87 5.30 -9.12 5.00
N LEU A 88 4.98 -9.51 6.20
CA LEU A 88 5.90 -10.00 7.21
C LEU A 88 5.63 -11.48 7.46
N GLN A 89 6.62 -12.34 7.17
CA GLN A 89 6.53 -13.76 7.46
C GLN A 89 6.80 -14.01 8.94
N VAL A 90 5.85 -14.65 9.63
CA VAL A 90 5.95 -14.92 11.08
C VAL A 90 6.31 -16.38 11.35
N ARG A 91 5.71 -17.31 10.62
CA ARG A 91 5.93 -18.75 10.75
C ARG A 91 5.79 -19.44 9.41
N GLY A 92 6.55 -20.52 9.22
CA GLY A 92 6.62 -21.24 7.94
C GLY A 92 7.44 -20.50 6.90
N GLU A 93 7.82 -21.21 5.85
CA GLU A 93 8.55 -20.63 4.72
C GLU A 93 7.63 -20.50 3.52
N MET A 94 7.78 -19.41 2.76
CA MET A 94 7.10 -19.20 1.49
C MET A 94 8.13 -19.03 0.39
N VAL A 95 8.00 -19.76 -0.68
CA VAL A 95 8.82 -19.61 -1.88
C VAL A 95 8.03 -18.84 -2.92
N ILE A 96 8.64 -17.81 -3.49
CA ILE A 96 8.06 -17.04 -4.58
C ILE A 96 8.95 -17.19 -5.81
N ASP A 97 8.34 -17.65 -6.90
CA ASP A 97 8.95 -17.67 -8.23
C ASP A 97 8.42 -16.49 -9.03
N ARG A 98 9.33 -15.62 -9.47
CA ARG A 98 9.00 -14.44 -10.28
C ARG A 98 10.08 -14.21 -11.34
N ASN A 99 9.68 -14.05 -12.60
CA ASN A 99 10.61 -13.76 -13.71
C ASN A 99 11.80 -14.73 -13.81
N GLY A 100 11.58 -16.01 -13.45
CA GLY A 100 12.64 -17.04 -13.44
C GLY A 100 13.57 -16.99 -12.22
N GLY A 101 13.38 -16.03 -11.29
CA GLY A 101 14.06 -15.99 -10.01
C GLY A 101 13.23 -16.64 -8.91
N ARG A 102 13.88 -17.47 -8.09
CA ARG A 102 13.28 -18.15 -6.93
C ARG A 102 13.77 -17.48 -5.63
N THR A 103 12.84 -17.00 -4.83
CA THR A 103 13.13 -16.30 -3.57
C THR A 103 12.43 -16.99 -2.41
N VAL A 104 13.15 -17.21 -1.32
CA VAL A 104 12.63 -17.85 -0.11
C VAL A 104 12.38 -16.80 0.97
N PHE A 105 11.15 -16.74 1.45
CA PHE A 105 10.74 -15.88 2.57
C PHE A 105 10.69 -16.73 3.84
N ARG A 106 11.58 -16.42 4.80
CA ARG A 106 11.69 -17.08 6.08
C ARG A 106 10.99 -16.30 7.20
N PRO A 107 10.68 -16.92 8.33
CA PRO A 107 10.21 -16.18 9.51
C PRO A 107 11.15 -15.01 9.85
N GLY A 108 10.56 -13.84 10.10
CA GLY A 108 11.31 -12.61 10.36
C GLY A 108 11.72 -11.83 9.10
N THR A 109 11.29 -12.24 7.89
CA THR A 109 11.52 -11.48 6.67
C THR A 109 10.32 -10.64 6.29
N LEU A 110 10.61 -9.47 5.70
CA LEU A 110 9.63 -8.55 5.18
C LEU A 110 9.76 -8.46 3.66
N ALA A 111 8.61 -8.47 2.96
CA ALA A 111 8.55 -8.42 1.51
C ALA A 111 7.58 -7.36 1.01
N PHE A 112 7.96 -6.63 -0.02
CA PHE A 112 7.06 -5.79 -0.79
C PHE A 112 6.42 -6.62 -1.91
N PHE A 113 5.09 -6.56 -2.03
CA PHE A 113 4.37 -7.27 -3.08
C PHE A 113 4.02 -6.33 -4.22
N ASP A 114 4.58 -6.63 -5.39
CA ASP A 114 4.15 -6.07 -6.67
C ASP A 114 3.33 -7.11 -7.42
N THR A 115 2.04 -6.89 -7.56
CA THR A 115 1.09 -7.78 -8.24
C THR A 115 0.94 -7.47 -9.73
N THR A 116 1.68 -6.49 -10.24
CA THR A 116 1.68 -6.15 -11.68
C THR A 116 2.45 -7.16 -12.51
N CYS A 117 3.36 -7.93 -11.89
CA CYS A 117 4.12 -8.99 -12.54
C CYS A 117 3.58 -10.36 -12.13
N PRO A 118 3.47 -11.33 -13.07
CA PRO A 118 3.10 -12.70 -12.75
C PRO A 118 4.05 -13.33 -11.73
N PHE A 119 3.48 -14.06 -10.79
CA PHE A 119 4.23 -14.78 -9.77
C PHE A 119 3.61 -16.15 -9.48
N ALA A 120 4.43 -17.06 -8.95
CA ALA A 120 3.95 -18.27 -8.31
C ALA A 120 4.48 -18.32 -6.87
N THR A 121 3.63 -18.72 -5.93
CA THR A 121 4.03 -18.95 -4.54
C THR A 121 3.80 -20.41 -4.18
N GLU A 122 4.74 -20.95 -3.41
CA GLU A 122 4.62 -22.28 -2.84
C GLU A 122 4.89 -22.20 -1.34
N VAL A 123 3.92 -22.68 -0.57
CA VAL A 123 4.04 -22.84 0.88
C VAL A 123 3.87 -24.31 1.20
N THR A 124 4.92 -24.94 1.69
CA THR A 124 4.99 -26.42 1.89
C THR A 124 4.54 -26.85 3.28
N ALA A 125 4.48 -25.95 4.24
CA ALA A 125 4.03 -26.18 5.62
C ALA A 125 2.98 -25.16 6.04
N SER A 126 2.32 -25.37 7.18
CA SER A 126 1.45 -24.34 7.74
C SER A 126 2.22 -23.05 8.01
N PHE A 127 1.62 -21.91 7.68
CA PHE A 127 2.28 -20.62 7.79
C PHE A 127 1.42 -19.60 8.52
N ARG A 128 2.10 -18.56 9.03
CA ARG A 128 1.47 -17.33 9.52
C ARG A 128 2.21 -16.14 8.92
N SER A 129 1.46 -15.20 8.38
CA SER A 129 2.00 -13.95 7.87
C SER A 129 1.11 -12.77 8.25
N HIS A 130 1.71 -11.61 8.40
CA HIS A 130 1.01 -10.33 8.49
C HIS A 130 1.17 -9.58 7.18
N VAL A 131 0.11 -8.94 6.70
CA VAL A 131 0.16 -8.07 5.52
C VAL A 131 -0.36 -6.69 5.90
N PHE A 132 0.47 -5.70 5.68
CA PHE A 132 0.15 -4.29 5.82
C PHE A 132 -0.21 -3.74 4.45
N GLN A 133 -1.46 -3.34 4.26
CA GLN A 133 -1.91 -2.59 3.10
C GLN A 133 -1.89 -1.11 3.47
N ILE A 134 -0.86 -0.42 3.01
CA ILE A 134 -0.61 0.99 3.32
C ILE A 134 -0.98 1.81 2.10
N PRO A 135 -1.82 2.85 2.24
CA PRO A 135 -2.12 3.75 1.14
C PRO A 135 -0.83 4.30 0.52
N ARG A 136 -0.70 4.26 -0.80
CA ARG A 136 0.50 4.74 -1.52
C ARG A 136 0.90 6.16 -1.15
N TRP A 137 -0.08 7.00 -0.88
CA TRP A 137 0.15 8.37 -0.46
C TRP A 137 0.87 8.50 0.89
N MET A 138 0.93 7.45 1.71
CA MET A 138 1.66 7.46 2.99
C MET A 138 3.15 7.14 2.83
N VAL A 139 3.54 6.46 1.77
CA VAL A 139 4.91 5.94 1.60
C VAL A 139 5.66 6.56 0.41
N GLY A 140 4.97 7.18 -0.55
CA GLY A 140 5.58 7.94 -1.65
C GLY A 140 6.42 7.13 -2.65
N PHE A 141 6.31 5.80 -2.67
CA PHE A 141 7.07 4.94 -3.60
C PHE A 141 6.62 5.11 -5.04
N SER A 142 7.57 5.23 -5.97
CA SER A 142 7.32 5.12 -7.40
C SER A 142 7.15 3.64 -7.81
N GLU A 143 6.64 3.40 -9.03
CA GLU A 143 6.57 2.04 -9.59
C GLU A 143 7.97 1.40 -9.73
N ALA A 144 8.99 2.21 -10.03
CA ALA A 144 10.38 1.74 -10.12
C ALA A 144 10.91 1.30 -8.75
N ASP A 145 10.62 2.10 -7.70
CA ASP A 145 11.01 1.76 -6.32
C ASP A 145 10.37 0.44 -5.87
N LEU A 146 9.07 0.27 -6.14
CA LEU A 146 8.35 -0.96 -5.77
C LEU A 146 8.88 -2.20 -6.51
N ARG A 147 9.24 -2.07 -7.79
CA ARG A 147 9.87 -3.17 -8.54
C ARG A 147 11.20 -3.59 -7.93
N LEU A 148 12.05 -2.63 -7.55
CA LEU A 148 13.32 -2.89 -6.88
C LEU A 148 13.11 -3.52 -5.50
N LEU A 149 12.23 -2.95 -4.67
CA LEU A 149 11.92 -3.45 -3.33
C LEU A 149 11.28 -4.84 -3.35
N SER A 150 10.52 -5.18 -4.41
CA SER A 150 9.89 -6.50 -4.54
C SER A 150 10.82 -7.57 -5.12
N ALA A 151 12.04 -7.22 -5.53
CA ALA A 151 12.99 -8.17 -6.12
C ALA A 151 13.52 -9.18 -5.10
N ALA A 152 13.68 -8.77 -3.84
CA ALA A 152 14.19 -9.63 -2.77
C ALA A 152 13.60 -9.25 -1.40
N PRO A 153 13.50 -10.22 -0.46
CA PRO A 153 13.05 -9.94 0.91
C PRO A 153 14.05 -9.02 1.63
N ILE A 154 13.54 -8.34 2.64
CA ILE A 154 14.34 -7.61 3.62
C ILE A 154 14.44 -8.50 4.86
N GLU A 155 15.64 -8.90 5.20
CA GLU A 155 15.94 -9.70 6.39
C GLU A 155 16.26 -8.78 7.56
N ALA A 156 16.20 -9.34 8.79
CA ALA A 156 16.58 -8.61 10.00
C ALA A 156 18.12 -8.59 10.20
N ASP A 157 18.83 -8.23 9.13
CA ASP A 157 20.30 -8.23 9.05
C ASP A 157 20.94 -6.91 9.49
N THR A 158 20.12 -5.87 9.71
CA THR A 158 20.52 -4.61 10.33
C THR A 158 19.72 -4.30 11.58
N GLU A 159 20.24 -3.41 12.42
CA GLU A 159 19.53 -2.92 13.59
C GLU A 159 18.20 -2.26 13.22
N THR A 160 18.20 -1.46 12.16
CA THR A 160 16.98 -0.82 11.63
C THR A 160 15.96 -1.86 11.20
N ALA A 161 16.36 -2.87 10.43
CA ALA A 161 15.46 -3.92 9.97
C ALA A 161 14.90 -4.74 11.13
N ALA A 162 15.74 -5.14 12.10
CA ALA A 162 15.30 -5.89 13.27
C ALA A 162 14.29 -5.09 14.12
N LEU A 163 14.51 -3.80 14.31
CA LEU A 163 13.62 -2.92 15.05
C LEU A 163 12.27 -2.77 14.31
N VAL A 164 12.29 -2.48 13.02
CA VAL A 164 11.07 -2.27 12.21
C VAL A 164 10.25 -3.57 12.15
N ILE A 165 10.88 -4.70 11.88
CA ILE A 165 10.22 -6.01 11.81
C ILE A 165 9.58 -6.36 13.17
N SER A 166 10.30 -6.15 14.28
CA SER A 166 9.77 -6.38 15.62
C SER A 166 8.58 -5.47 15.95
N PHE A 167 8.65 -4.19 15.58
CA PHE A 167 7.56 -3.24 15.76
C PHE A 167 6.32 -3.65 14.93
N LEU A 168 6.49 -3.96 13.66
CA LEU A 168 5.39 -4.35 12.78
C LEU A 168 4.73 -5.65 13.23
N SER A 169 5.50 -6.64 13.67
CA SER A 169 4.96 -7.89 14.22
C SER A 169 4.05 -7.64 15.41
N ARG A 170 4.52 -6.87 16.39
CA ARG A 170 3.73 -6.54 17.59
C ARG A 170 2.51 -5.67 17.26
N LEU A 171 2.65 -4.76 16.33
CA LEU A 171 1.55 -3.92 15.87
C LEU A 171 0.45 -4.75 15.20
N ALA A 172 0.82 -5.71 14.36
CA ALA A 172 -0.12 -6.59 13.70
C ALA A 172 -0.87 -7.50 14.66
N ASP A 173 -0.17 -8.06 15.65
CA ASP A 173 -0.78 -8.92 16.68
C ASP A 173 -1.84 -8.17 17.51
N ARG A 174 -1.71 -6.85 17.63
CA ARG A 174 -2.59 -6.01 18.45
C ARG A 174 -3.40 -4.99 17.65
N ALA A 175 -3.44 -5.11 16.34
CA ALA A 175 -4.10 -4.11 15.48
C ALA A 175 -5.58 -3.89 15.82
N ALA A 176 -6.25 -4.93 16.32
CA ALA A 176 -7.66 -4.88 16.73
C ALA A 176 -7.91 -4.10 18.03
N ASP A 177 -6.91 -3.98 18.89
CA ASP A 177 -7.04 -3.47 20.26
C ASP A 177 -6.98 -1.93 20.33
N HIS A 178 -6.55 -1.27 19.25
CA HIS A 178 -6.33 0.16 19.24
C HIS A 178 -7.59 0.96 18.89
N PRO A 179 -7.91 2.02 19.65
CA PRO A 179 -8.97 2.94 19.28
C PRO A 179 -8.61 3.68 17.98
N PRO A 180 -9.60 4.13 17.18
CA PRO A 180 -9.37 4.67 15.83
C PRO A 180 -8.32 5.78 15.75
N HIS A 181 -8.32 6.73 16.70
CA HIS A 181 -7.36 7.84 16.70
C HIS A 181 -5.92 7.40 16.98
N VAL A 182 -5.71 6.36 17.80
CA VAL A 182 -4.40 5.75 18.04
C VAL A 182 -4.00 4.92 16.81
N GLY A 183 -4.96 4.21 16.21
CA GLY A 183 -4.74 3.47 14.97
C GLY A 183 -4.23 4.33 13.83
N ASP A 184 -4.75 5.55 13.67
CA ASP A 184 -4.27 6.50 12.65
C ASP A 184 -2.80 6.93 12.89
N LEU A 185 -2.41 7.16 14.16
CA LEU A 185 -1.02 7.50 14.50
C LEU A 185 -0.08 6.32 14.26
N LEU A 186 -0.49 5.12 14.68
CA LEU A 186 0.30 3.90 14.51
C LEU A 186 0.46 3.51 13.03
N ALA A 187 -0.57 3.72 12.20
CA ALA A 187 -0.47 3.53 10.75
C ALA A 187 0.57 4.45 10.11
N ARG A 188 0.61 5.73 10.54
CA ARG A 188 1.62 6.69 10.07
C ARG A 188 3.02 6.28 10.49
N ASN A 189 3.20 5.92 11.77
CA ASN A 189 4.50 5.45 12.28
C ASN A 189 4.97 4.19 11.54
N ALA A 190 4.07 3.24 11.28
CA ALA A 190 4.39 2.05 10.48
C ALA A 190 4.82 2.41 9.06
N ALA A 191 4.10 3.32 8.38
CA ALA A 191 4.46 3.81 7.06
C ALA A 191 5.82 4.51 7.04
N ASP A 192 6.13 5.32 8.06
CA ASP A 192 7.42 6.00 8.20
C ASP A 192 8.58 5.03 8.39
N LEU A 193 8.40 4.03 9.25
CA LEU A 193 9.40 2.99 9.50
C LEU A 193 9.62 2.13 8.25
N ILE A 194 8.56 1.73 7.56
CA ILE A 194 8.64 0.99 6.29
C ILE A 194 9.36 1.82 5.23
N THR A 195 9.09 3.12 5.16
CA THR A 195 9.76 4.03 4.21
C THR A 195 11.26 4.16 4.54
N THR A 196 11.60 4.24 5.83
CA THR A 196 13.00 4.28 6.28
C THR A 196 13.75 3.01 5.90
N LEU A 197 13.14 1.85 6.16
CA LEU A 197 13.72 0.54 5.81
C LEU A 197 13.87 0.35 4.30
N ALA A 198 12.86 0.77 3.53
CA ALA A 198 12.92 0.75 2.07
C ALA A 198 14.02 1.66 1.52
N ALA A 199 14.21 2.85 2.10
CA ALA A 199 15.28 3.76 1.74
C ALA A 199 16.66 3.14 1.98
N GLU A 200 16.88 2.54 3.16
CA GLU A 200 18.12 1.82 3.48
C GLU A 200 18.37 0.66 2.51
N ARG A 201 17.33 -0.10 2.15
CA ARG A 201 17.44 -1.20 1.19
C ARG A 201 17.82 -0.73 -0.21
N LEU A 202 17.18 0.33 -0.70
CA LEU A 202 17.47 0.90 -2.01
C LEU A 202 18.88 1.52 -2.08
N GLU A 203 19.40 2.03 -0.97
CA GLU A 203 20.77 2.51 -0.87
C GLU A 203 21.80 1.39 -1.02
N ARG A 204 21.52 0.19 -0.48
CA ARG A 204 22.45 -0.95 -0.53
C ARG A 204 22.51 -1.64 -1.90
N ASP A 205 21.38 -1.71 -2.61
CA ASP A 205 21.25 -2.47 -3.84
C ASP A 205 21.74 -1.72 -5.08
N VAL A 206 22.03 -0.42 -4.96
CA VAL A 206 22.62 0.34 -6.05
C VAL A 206 24.13 0.13 -6.00
N PRO A 207 24.77 -0.49 -7.03
CA PRO A 207 26.22 -0.59 -7.11
C PRO A 207 26.82 0.81 -6.96
N ASP A 208 27.96 0.87 -6.27
CA ASP A 208 28.70 2.08 -5.89
C ASP A 208 29.09 2.97 -7.10
N THR A 209 28.10 3.52 -7.77
CA THR A 209 28.23 4.61 -8.75
C THR A 209 28.04 5.98 -8.09
N GLY A 210 28.38 6.05 -6.84
CA GLY A 210 28.84 7.23 -6.08
C GLY A 210 27.87 8.35 -5.78
N THR A 211 26.68 8.47 -6.40
CA THR A 211 25.84 9.68 -6.21
C THR A 211 24.33 9.46 -6.32
N ASP A 212 23.85 8.33 -6.83
CA ASP A 212 22.43 8.17 -7.16
C ASP A 212 21.59 7.48 -6.06
N ALA A 213 22.20 6.61 -5.25
CA ALA A 213 21.48 5.88 -4.19
C ALA A 213 21.08 6.79 -3.03
N ALA A 214 22.00 7.58 -2.51
CA ALA A 214 21.72 8.57 -1.48
C ALA A 214 20.68 9.61 -1.96
N GLY A 215 20.71 9.96 -3.25
CA GLY A 215 19.72 10.81 -3.88
C GLY A 215 18.33 10.18 -3.94
N THR A 216 18.25 8.88 -4.20
CA THR A 216 16.96 8.12 -4.25
C THR A 216 16.34 8.03 -2.87
N ALA A 217 17.09 7.64 -1.85
CA ALA A 217 16.61 7.57 -0.48
C ALA A 217 16.18 8.95 0.07
N LEU A 218 16.95 9.99 -0.23
CA LEU A 218 16.61 11.35 0.11
C LEU A 218 15.30 11.78 -0.57
N LEU A 219 15.13 11.45 -1.85
CA LEU A 219 13.90 11.73 -2.60
C LEU A 219 12.68 11.02 -1.99
N LEU A 220 12.80 9.75 -1.57
CA LEU A 220 11.74 9.03 -0.89
C LEU A 220 11.32 9.72 0.42
N ARG A 221 12.30 10.10 1.25
CA ARG A 221 12.02 10.85 2.48
C ARG A 221 11.32 12.18 2.21
N VAL A 222 11.76 12.90 1.19
CA VAL A 222 11.13 14.16 0.74
C VAL A 222 9.71 13.93 0.27
N LYS A 223 9.47 12.91 -0.55
CA LYS A 223 8.12 12.54 -1.02
C LYS A 223 7.19 12.18 0.15
N ALA A 224 7.65 11.35 1.07
CA ALA A 224 6.89 10.98 2.27
C ALA A 224 6.58 12.21 3.16
N PHE A 225 7.52 13.15 3.30
CA PHE A 225 7.29 14.40 3.99
C PHE A 225 6.20 15.24 3.31
N ILE A 226 6.25 15.39 1.98
CA ILE A 226 5.24 16.11 1.20
C ILE A 226 3.85 15.48 1.44
N GLU A 227 3.75 14.16 1.34
CA GLU A 227 2.48 13.44 1.50
C GLU A 227 1.86 13.65 2.88
N ARG A 228 2.65 13.63 3.94
CA ARG A 228 2.18 13.87 5.30
C ARG A 228 1.69 15.30 5.53
N ASN A 229 2.24 16.26 4.79
CA ASN A 229 1.98 17.68 4.98
C ASN A 229 1.11 18.30 3.86
N LEU A 230 0.42 17.48 3.04
CA LEU A 230 -0.40 17.98 1.92
C LEU A 230 -1.50 18.95 2.36
N ALA A 231 -2.02 18.78 3.57
CA ALA A 231 -3.05 19.66 4.15
C ALA A 231 -2.49 20.97 4.70
N ASP A 232 -1.17 21.08 4.86
CA ASP A 232 -0.54 22.31 5.32
C ASP A 232 -0.56 23.36 4.19
N PRO A 233 -1.19 24.54 4.40
CA PRO A 233 -1.21 25.61 3.42
C PRO A 233 0.19 26.17 3.12
N ASP A 234 1.10 26.12 4.10
CA ASP A 234 2.47 26.65 4.01
C ASP A 234 3.46 25.65 3.40
N LEU A 235 2.99 24.46 3.03
CA LEU A 235 3.81 23.48 2.33
C LEU A 235 4.30 24.04 0.99
N SER A 236 5.58 24.31 0.91
CA SER A 236 6.28 24.93 -0.23
C SER A 236 7.63 24.26 -0.47
N PRO A 237 8.24 24.43 -1.65
CA PRO A 237 9.61 23.95 -1.87
C PRO A 237 10.61 24.44 -0.84
N GLN A 238 10.43 25.67 -0.33
CA GLN A 238 11.29 26.27 0.68
C GLN A 238 11.16 25.54 2.03
N THR A 239 9.93 25.31 2.51
CA THR A 239 9.68 24.60 3.77
C THR A 239 10.17 23.15 3.71
N ILE A 240 10.00 22.48 2.56
CA ILE A 240 10.51 21.12 2.33
C ILE A 240 12.04 21.10 2.37
N ALA A 241 12.72 22.00 1.66
CA ALA A 241 14.17 22.08 1.65
C ALA A 241 14.74 22.32 3.06
N ALA A 242 14.11 23.24 3.82
CA ALA A 242 14.48 23.52 5.21
C ALA A 242 14.30 22.29 6.12
N ALA A 243 13.17 21.58 6.02
CA ALA A 243 12.88 20.40 6.82
C ALA A 243 13.88 19.24 6.59
N HIS A 244 14.48 19.19 5.41
CA HIS A 244 15.47 18.17 5.07
C HIS A 244 16.92 18.70 5.04
N HIS A 245 17.18 19.88 5.60
CA HIS A 245 18.51 20.50 5.68
C HIS A 245 19.26 20.54 4.32
N MET A 246 18.51 20.81 3.23
CA MET A 246 19.08 20.90 1.89
C MET A 246 18.83 22.24 1.23
N SER A 247 19.63 22.58 0.20
CA SER A 247 19.36 23.76 -0.60
C SER A 247 18.15 23.57 -1.52
N LEU A 248 17.43 24.62 -1.82
CA LEU A 248 16.31 24.60 -2.77
C LEU A 248 16.75 24.09 -4.15
N ARG A 249 17.97 24.41 -4.59
CA ARG A 249 18.56 23.92 -5.84
C ARG A 249 18.73 22.39 -5.83
N HIS A 250 19.16 21.83 -4.69
CA HIS A 250 19.28 20.38 -4.54
C HIS A 250 17.92 19.69 -4.61
N LEU A 251 16.91 20.23 -3.91
CA LEU A 251 15.54 19.74 -3.96
C LEU A 251 14.99 19.73 -5.39
N HIS A 252 15.15 20.81 -6.15
CA HIS A 252 14.73 20.87 -7.55
C HIS A 252 15.42 19.81 -8.41
N ARG A 253 16.72 19.64 -8.27
CA ARG A 253 17.49 18.64 -9.01
C ARG A 253 17.05 17.21 -8.74
N LEU A 254 16.63 16.88 -7.48
CA LEU A 254 16.09 15.57 -7.14
C LEU A 254 14.82 15.26 -7.93
N PHE A 255 13.91 16.24 -8.08
CA PHE A 255 12.67 16.06 -8.82
C PHE A 255 12.86 16.13 -10.34
N GLU A 256 13.81 16.92 -10.86
CA GLU A 256 14.18 16.98 -12.28
C GLU A 256 14.63 15.62 -12.81
N LYS A 257 15.40 14.85 -12.03
CA LYS A 257 15.79 13.47 -12.35
C LYS A 257 14.59 12.53 -12.53
N GLN A 258 13.44 12.86 -11.94
CA GLN A 258 12.17 12.14 -12.07
C GLN A 258 11.26 12.71 -13.19
N GLY A 259 11.76 13.62 -14.00
CA GLY A 259 10.98 14.26 -15.07
C GLY A 259 9.83 15.16 -14.59
N THR A 260 9.90 15.64 -13.33
CA THR A 260 8.87 16.48 -12.73
C THR A 260 9.46 17.64 -11.94
N THR A 261 8.61 18.51 -11.39
CA THR A 261 9.02 19.56 -10.43
C THR A 261 8.37 19.31 -9.08
N VAL A 262 9.01 19.75 -8.00
CA VAL A 262 8.48 19.62 -6.64
C VAL A 262 7.07 20.25 -6.51
N SER A 263 6.86 21.40 -7.12
CA SER A 263 5.53 22.08 -7.11
C SER A 263 4.46 21.30 -7.91
N ARG A 264 4.86 20.65 -9.02
CA ARG A 264 3.97 19.79 -9.80
C ARG A 264 3.61 18.55 -9.01
N TRP A 265 4.58 17.97 -8.30
CA TRP A 265 4.40 16.82 -7.43
C TRP A 265 3.42 17.15 -6.29
N ILE A 266 3.63 18.24 -5.53
CA ILE A 266 2.72 18.70 -4.48
C ILE A 266 1.30 18.88 -5.02
N ARG A 267 1.14 19.58 -6.14
CA ARG A 267 -0.18 19.82 -6.75
C ARG A 267 -0.87 18.53 -7.16
N HIS A 268 -0.14 17.60 -7.77
CA HIS A 268 -0.68 16.30 -8.17
C HIS A 268 -1.21 15.53 -6.94
N ASN A 269 -0.41 15.43 -5.88
CA ASN A 269 -0.79 14.70 -4.68
C ASN A 269 -1.95 15.37 -3.91
N ARG A 270 -2.00 16.69 -3.89
CA ARG A 270 -3.17 17.43 -3.36
C ARG A 270 -4.45 17.10 -4.13
N LEU A 271 -4.38 17.03 -5.46
CA LEU A 271 -5.53 16.64 -6.30
C LEU A 271 -5.94 15.18 -6.05
N GLU A 272 -4.99 14.25 -5.93
CA GLU A 272 -5.25 12.85 -5.59
C GLU A 272 -5.89 12.71 -4.21
N ALA A 273 -5.43 13.46 -3.22
CA ALA A 273 -6.04 13.50 -1.89
C ALA A 273 -7.49 14.01 -1.94
N CYS A 274 -7.74 15.08 -2.70
CA CYS A 274 -9.10 15.57 -2.94
C CYS A 274 -9.97 14.52 -3.66
N ARG A 275 -9.45 13.86 -4.67
CA ARG A 275 -10.16 12.83 -5.44
C ARG A 275 -10.59 11.67 -4.55
N ARG A 276 -9.71 11.21 -3.67
CA ARG A 276 -10.00 10.14 -2.69
C ARG A 276 -11.08 10.55 -1.71
N GLU A 277 -10.94 11.75 -1.11
CA GLU A 277 -11.88 12.26 -0.12
C GLU A 277 -13.28 12.48 -0.73
N LEU A 278 -13.34 13.01 -1.95
CA LEU A 278 -14.59 13.20 -2.69
C LEU A 278 -15.24 11.87 -3.11
N GLY A 279 -14.46 10.80 -3.23
CA GLY A 279 -14.94 9.46 -3.59
C GLY A 279 -15.45 8.63 -2.42
N ARG A 280 -15.28 9.08 -1.18
CA ARG A 280 -15.78 8.38 0.02
C ARG A 280 -17.28 8.52 0.12
N PRO A 281 -18.07 7.41 0.16
CA PRO A 281 -19.50 7.48 0.40
C PRO A 281 -19.76 7.84 1.88
N GLY A 282 -20.80 8.62 2.15
CA GLY A 282 -21.21 8.92 3.53
C GLY A 282 -22.26 10.00 3.63
N ARG A 283 -23.21 9.85 4.57
CA ARG A 283 -24.28 10.83 4.84
C ARG A 283 -23.75 12.22 5.25
N ASN A 284 -22.53 12.28 5.81
CA ASN A 284 -21.87 13.53 6.24
C ASN A 284 -20.62 13.83 5.38
N ALA A 285 -20.67 13.51 4.08
CA ALA A 285 -19.53 13.76 3.19
C ALA A 285 -19.22 15.29 3.15
N PRO A 286 -17.94 15.66 3.29
CA PRO A 286 -17.54 17.07 3.29
C PRO A 286 -17.86 17.73 1.94
N THR A 287 -18.11 19.02 1.91
CA THR A 287 -18.41 19.75 0.67
C THR A 287 -17.19 19.77 -0.25
N VAL A 288 -17.40 19.93 -1.57
CA VAL A 288 -16.31 20.08 -2.54
C VAL A 288 -15.36 21.21 -2.14
N THR A 289 -15.93 22.31 -1.67
CA THR A 289 -15.16 23.49 -1.23
C THR A 289 -14.35 23.18 0.04
N SER A 290 -14.93 22.49 1.03
CA SER A 290 -14.19 22.16 2.26
C SER A 290 -13.05 21.17 1.99
N VAL A 291 -13.24 20.22 1.07
CA VAL A 291 -12.18 19.30 0.65
C VAL A 291 -11.05 20.07 -0.04
N ALA A 292 -11.39 20.95 -0.98
CA ALA A 292 -10.40 21.78 -1.67
C ALA A 292 -9.56 22.62 -0.70
N HIS A 293 -10.22 23.30 0.24
CA HIS A 293 -9.54 24.12 1.26
C HIS A 293 -8.64 23.28 2.17
N ARG A 294 -9.12 22.11 2.63
CA ARG A 294 -8.32 21.19 3.46
C ARG A 294 -6.99 20.81 2.81
N PHE A 295 -6.95 20.67 1.50
CA PHE A 295 -5.75 20.32 0.77
C PHE A 295 -5.08 21.52 0.09
N GLY A 296 -5.22 22.73 0.65
CA GLY A 296 -4.45 23.91 0.28
C GLY A 296 -4.85 24.57 -1.04
N PHE A 297 -6.06 24.30 -1.56
CA PHE A 297 -6.62 25.05 -2.68
C PHE A 297 -7.42 26.26 -2.17
N THR A 298 -6.86 27.47 -2.33
CA THR A 298 -7.48 28.71 -1.88
C THR A 298 -8.64 29.19 -2.77
N SER A 299 -8.68 28.76 -4.05
CA SER A 299 -9.71 29.15 -5.01
C SER A 299 -10.51 27.94 -5.50
N PRO A 300 -11.82 27.84 -5.18
CA PRO A 300 -12.70 26.76 -5.67
C PRO A 300 -12.78 26.68 -7.20
N THR A 301 -12.73 27.83 -7.89
CA THR A 301 -12.75 27.87 -9.35
C THR A 301 -11.45 27.32 -9.95
N HIS A 302 -10.30 27.69 -9.38
CA HIS A 302 -9.01 27.15 -9.78
C HIS A 302 -8.93 25.66 -9.51
N PHE A 303 -9.40 25.21 -8.35
CA PHE A 303 -9.48 23.78 -8.00
C PHE A 303 -10.31 22.99 -9.02
N SER A 304 -11.54 23.43 -9.29
CA SER A 304 -12.45 22.73 -10.23
C SER A 304 -11.86 22.61 -11.62
N ARG A 305 -11.22 23.67 -12.13
CA ARG A 305 -10.54 23.67 -13.43
C ARG A 305 -9.35 22.71 -13.45
N THR A 306 -8.51 22.75 -12.42
CA THR A 306 -7.32 21.90 -12.32
C THR A 306 -7.71 20.43 -12.13
N PHE A 307 -8.74 20.15 -11.36
CA PHE A 307 -9.28 18.81 -11.15
C PHE A 307 -9.84 18.24 -12.46
N ARG A 308 -10.62 19.03 -13.20
CA ARG A 308 -11.16 18.61 -14.52
C ARG A 308 -10.05 18.37 -15.53
N ALA A 309 -9.02 19.17 -15.54
CA ALA A 309 -7.86 18.98 -16.42
C ALA A 309 -7.10 17.68 -16.10
N ALA A 310 -7.04 17.29 -14.81
CA ALA A 310 -6.34 16.08 -14.37
C ALA A 310 -7.16 14.80 -14.58
N TYR A 311 -8.50 14.85 -14.40
CA TYR A 311 -9.35 13.66 -14.34
C TYR A 311 -10.48 13.62 -15.40
N GLY A 312 -10.53 14.59 -16.30
CA GLY A 312 -11.54 14.65 -17.37
C GLY A 312 -12.93 15.07 -16.91
N MET A 313 -13.20 15.17 -15.62
CA MET A 313 -14.50 15.53 -15.05
C MET A 313 -14.36 16.47 -13.85
N SER A 314 -15.43 17.21 -13.54
CA SER A 314 -15.45 18.11 -12.39
C SER A 314 -15.47 17.34 -11.04
N PRO A 315 -15.09 17.99 -9.91
CA PRO A 315 -15.17 17.37 -8.58
C PRO A 315 -16.59 16.92 -8.20
N ARG A 316 -17.62 17.64 -8.66
CA ARG A 316 -19.03 17.30 -8.42
C ARG A 316 -19.45 16.07 -9.22
N GLU A 317 -19.12 16.00 -10.50
CA GLU A 317 -19.36 14.83 -11.36
C GLU A 317 -18.66 13.59 -10.81
N TRP A 318 -17.41 13.73 -10.35
CA TRP A 318 -16.65 12.66 -9.71
C TRP A 318 -17.39 12.09 -8.48
N ARG A 319 -17.87 12.95 -7.59
CA ARG A 319 -18.65 12.53 -6.41
C ARG A 319 -19.91 11.76 -6.81
N SER A 320 -20.72 12.32 -7.70
CA SER A 320 -21.98 11.71 -8.14
C SER A 320 -21.79 10.32 -8.76
N THR A 321 -20.72 10.11 -9.53
CA THR A 321 -20.42 8.80 -10.12
C THR A 321 -20.08 7.74 -9.06
N ARG A 322 -19.51 8.13 -7.93
CA ARG A 322 -19.16 7.21 -6.83
C ARG A 322 -20.38 6.92 -5.94
N GLU A 323 -21.23 7.90 -5.68
CA GLU A 323 -22.50 7.69 -4.96
C GLU A 323 -23.41 6.70 -5.69
N LEU A 324 -23.55 6.82 -7.02
CA LEU A 324 -24.31 5.89 -7.85
C LEU A 324 -23.74 4.46 -7.86
N ARG A 325 -22.42 4.29 -7.74
CA ARG A 325 -21.78 2.97 -7.65
C ARG A 325 -21.98 2.34 -6.27
N GLY A 326 -21.96 3.13 -5.19
CA GLY A 326 -22.24 2.66 -3.83
C GLY A 326 -23.66 2.13 -3.67
N VAL A 327 -24.67 2.86 -4.16
CA VAL A 327 -26.07 2.47 -4.12
C VAL A 327 -26.35 1.18 -4.91
N ARG A 328 -25.68 0.97 -6.05
CA ARG A 328 -25.83 -0.27 -6.84
C ARG A 328 -25.20 -1.50 -6.19
N GLN A 329 -24.19 -1.33 -5.33
CA GLN A 329 -23.61 -2.45 -4.57
C GLN A 329 -24.51 -2.84 -3.38
N GLU A 330 -25.10 -1.88 -2.68
CA GLU A 330 -26.07 -2.16 -1.60
C GLU A 330 -27.36 -2.84 -2.11
N SER A 331 -27.80 -2.52 -3.32
CA SER A 331 -28.98 -3.13 -3.95
C SER A 331 -28.75 -4.56 -4.48
N ARG A 332 -27.52 -5.01 -4.60
CA ARG A 332 -27.19 -6.39 -5.00
C ARG A 332 -26.96 -7.35 -3.81
N HIS A 333 -26.99 -6.83 -2.58
CA HIS A 333 -26.80 -7.61 -1.35
C HIS A 333 -28.09 -7.66 -0.49
N ARG A 334 -29.19 -7.21 -1.04
CA ARG A 334 -30.56 -7.47 -0.55
C ARG A 334 -31.25 -8.42 -1.54
#